data_96ee9742bb257fdbd650de11fd61e7a1
#
_entry.id   96ee9742bb257fdbd650de11fd61e7a1
#
_cell.length_a   1.000
_cell.length_b   1.000
_cell.length_c   1.000
_cell.angle_alpha   90.00
_cell.angle_beta   90.00
_cell.angle_gamma   90.00
#
_symmetry.space_group_name_H-M   'P 1'
#
loop_
_entity.id
_entity.type
_entity.pdbx_description
1 polymer ?
#
loop_
_entity_poly.entity_id
_entity_poly.type
_entity_poly.pdbx_seq_one_letter_code
_entity_poly.pdbx_strand_id
1 'polypeptide(L)'
;MSEKEKEICWQVKLLIPLKKNLQNLLQENHLDSLYQDIELPLIQVIQQMEKTGIKLDTAFLKEMSQKFSKNIDDIKKEIFNIAGEEFNLNSPKQLSNILFHKLKLPASKKIKTGYSTNAQVLNKLSEKHEVVAKILNYRELEKLKNTYIDKLPKLINSKTGRLHTCFNQTGTSTGRLSSNNPNLQNIPIRTELGRAIRNAFIAEKGNIYLSADYSQIELRDRKS
;
A
#
# COMPACT_ATOMS: atom_id res chain seq x y z
N MET A 1 -5.62 -43.81 14.75
CA MET A 1 -5.48 -42.36 14.70
C MET A 1 -4.08 -42.05 14.19
N SER A 2 -3.97 -41.36 13.07
CA SER A 2 -2.68 -40.92 12.51
C SER A 2 -2.04 -39.85 13.42
N GLU A 3 -0.73 -39.63 13.27
CA GLU A 3 -0.01 -38.54 13.99
C GLU A 3 -0.70 -37.20 13.81
N LYS A 4 -1.13 -36.88 12.58
CA LYS A 4 -1.84 -35.66 12.24
C LYS A 4 -3.20 -35.51 12.95
N GLU A 5 -3.94 -36.58 13.09
CA GLU A 5 -5.21 -36.61 13.84
C GLU A 5 -4.97 -36.39 15.34
N LYS A 6 -3.92 -36.98 15.90
CA LYS A 6 -3.54 -36.76 17.30
C LYS A 6 -3.16 -35.29 17.57
N GLU A 7 -2.40 -34.68 16.66
CA GLU A 7 -2.01 -33.28 16.74
C GLU A 7 -3.23 -32.36 16.69
N ILE A 8 -4.16 -32.59 15.76
CA ILE A 8 -5.41 -31.82 15.68
C ILE A 8 -6.23 -31.97 16.95
N CYS A 9 -6.40 -33.19 17.48
CA CYS A 9 -7.13 -33.41 18.73
C CYS A 9 -6.47 -32.69 19.90
N TRP A 10 -5.15 -32.66 19.97
CA TRP A 10 -4.42 -31.93 21.01
C TRP A 10 -4.62 -30.41 20.87
N GLN A 11 -4.51 -29.87 19.68
CA GLN A 11 -4.78 -28.44 19.41
C GLN A 11 -6.20 -28.06 19.82
N VAL A 12 -7.21 -28.84 19.44
CA VAL A 12 -8.62 -28.59 19.82
C VAL A 12 -8.82 -28.58 21.34
N LYS A 13 -8.19 -29.53 22.08
CA LYS A 13 -8.26 -29.57 23.54
C LYS A 13 -7.71 -28.31 24.22
N LEU A 14 -6.73 -27.63 23.59
CA LEU A 14 -6.16 -26.40 24.12
C LEU A 14 -7.05 -25.16 23.90
N LEU A 15 -7.96 -25.20 22.93
CA LEU A 15 -8.80 -24.02 22.61
C LEU A 15 -9.68 -23.56 23.76
N ILE A 16 -10.27 -24.50 24.53
CA ILE A 16 -11.17 -24.16 25.64
C ILE A 16 -10.43 -23.45 26.77
N PRO A 17 -9.33 -24.02 27.34
CA PRO A 17 -8.56 -23.34 28.39
C PRO A 17 -7.91 -22.06 27.89
N LEU A 18 -7.44 -22.00 26.62
CA LEU A 18 -6.91 -20.80 26.03
C LEU A 18 -7.96 -19.69 25.96
N LYS A 19 -9.17 -20.01 25.47
CA LYS A 19 -10.28 -19.06 25.43
C LYS A 19 -10.55 -18.47 26.81
N LYS A 20 -10.63 -19.32 27.86
CA LYS A 20 -10.88 -18.87 29.24
C LYS A 20 -9.79 -17.93 29.73
N ASN A 21 -8.53 -18.28 29.50
CA ASN A 21 -7.41 -17.43 29.91
C ASN A 21 -7.43 -16.08 29.18
N LEU A 22 -7.68 -16.07 27.87
CA LEU A 22 -7.78 -14.84 27.09
C LEU A 22 -8.96 -13.97 27.54
N GLN A 23 -10.11 -14.57 27.88
CA GLN A 23 -11.25 -13.83 28.42
C GLN A 23 -10.92 -13.16 29.76
N ASN A 24 -10.23 -13.88 30.65
CA ASN A 24 -9.78 -13.28 31.92
C ASN A 24 -8.83 -12.10 31.69
N LEU A 25 -7.87 -12.24 30.75
CA LEU A 25 -6.94 -11.15 30.40
C LEU A 25 -7.66 -9.93 29.80
N LEU A 26 -8.71 -10.14 29.01
CA LEU A 26 -9.53 -9.04 28.49
C LEU A 26 -10.22 -8.28 29.63
N GLN A 27 -10.78 -9.01 30.61
CA GLN A 27 -11.43 -8.41 31.80
C GLN A 27 -10.44 -7.66 32.68
N GLU A 28 -9.29 -8.27 32.99
CA GLU A 28 -8.21 -7.64 33.78
C GLU A 28 -7.70 -6.34 33.16
N ASN A 29 -7.71 -6.24 31.83
CA ASN A 29 -7.29 -5.04 31.08
C ASN A 29 -8.46 -4.13 30.69
N HIS A 30 -9.68 -4.38 31.14
CA HIS A 30 -10.90 -3.60 30.82
C HIS A 30 -11.19 -3.51 29.31
N LEU A 31 -10.90 -4.57 28.55
CA LEU A 31 -11.06 -4.65 27.09
C LEU A 31 -12.25 -5.55 26.67
N ASP A 32 -12.98 -6.12 27.60
CA ASP A 32 -14.07 -7.07 27.32
C ASP A 32 -15.23 -6.41 26.56
N SER A 33 -15.65 -5.19 26.93
CA SER A 33 -16.68 -4.45 26.21
C SER A 33 -16.22 -4.08 24.78
N LEU A 34 -14.98 -3.59 24.63
CA LEU A 34 -14.42 -3.33 23.30
C LEU A 34 -14.47 -4.59 22.43
N TYR A 35 -14.06 -5.73 23.00
CA TYR A 35 -14.05 -7.00 22.28
C TYR A 35 -15.45 -7.48 21.90
N GLN A 36 -16.42 -7.46 22.84
CA GLN A 36 -17.76 -7.98 22.64
C GLN A 36 -18.63 -7.08 21.75
N ASP A 37 -18.53 -5.76 21.96
CA ASP A 37 -19.46 -4.79 21.36
C ASP A 37 -18.95 -4.25 20.02
N ILE A 38 -17.64 -4.31 19.77
CA ILE A 38 -17.03 -3.76 18.56
C ILE A 38 -16.28 -4.83 17.76
N GLU A 39 -15.26 -5.47 18.34
CA GLU A 39 -14.35 -6.33 17.55
C GLU A 39 -15.04 -7.60 17.04
N LEU A 40 -15.85 -8.27 17.84
CA LEU A 40 -16.57 -9.48 17.42
C LEU A 40 -17.63 -9.19 16.34
N PRO A 41 -18.53 -8.20 16.50
CA PRO A 41 -19.50 -7.85 15.46
C PRO A 41 -18.82 -7.40 14.15
N LEU A 42 -17.68 -6.70 14.24
CA LEU A 42 -16.93 -6.23 13.09
C LEU A 42 -16.42 -7.37 12.20
N ILE A 43 -16.14 -8.56 12.77
CA ILE A 43 -15.72 -9.73 11.99
C ILE A 43 -16.71 -10.05 10.87
N GLN A 44 -18.01 -10.03 11.15
CA GLN A 44 -19.03 -10.34 10.15
C GLN A 44 -19.07 -9.29 9.03
N VAL A 45 -18.90 -8.01 9.38
CA VAL A 45 -18.83 -6.91 8.39
C VAL A 45 -17.60 -7.08 7.49
N ILE A 46 -16.45 -7.34 8.09
CA ILE A 46 -15.20 -7.54 7.36
C ILE A 46 -15.31 -8.76 6.41
N GLN A 47 -15.81 -9.88 6.88
CA GLN A 47 -16.02 -11.06 6.06
C GLN A 47 -16.93 -10.77 4.84
N GLN A 48 -18.00 -9.99 5.05
CA GLN A 48 -18.87 -9.60 3.95
C GLN A 48 -18.17 -8.66 2.97
N MET A 49 -17.37 -7.72 3.44
CA MET A 49 -16.56 -6.84 2.59
C MET A 49 -15.54 -7.64 1.76
N GLU A 50 -14.79 -8.54 2.39
CA GLU A 50 -13.83 -9.41 1.73
C GLU A 50 -14.48 -10.33 0.70
N LYS A 51 -15.62 -10.92 1.03
CA LYS A 51 -16.39 -11.78 0.13
C LYS A 51 -16.95 -11.00 -1.07
N THR A 52 -17.42 -9.78 -0.83
CA THR A 52 -17.98 -8.92 -1.89
C THR A 52 -16.88 -8.45 -2.83
N GLY A 53 -15.74 -8.01 -2.32
CA GLY A 53 -14.65 -7.46 -3.11
C GLY A 53 -15.07 -6.19 -3.88
N ILE A 54 -14.23 -5.72 -4.80
CA ILE A 54 -14.43 -4.49 -5.56
C ILE A 54 -14.15 -4.71 -7.04
N LYS A 55 -14.93 -4.07 -7.92
CA LYS A 55 -14.76 -4.18 -9.36
C LYS A 55 -13.73 -3.19 -9.88
N LEU A 56 -12.92 -3.62 -10.86
CA LEU A 56 -11.93 -2.79 -11.53
C LEU A 56 -12.24 -2.68 -13.02
N ASP A 57 -12.04 -1.48 -13.56
CA ASP A 57 -11.97 -1.26 -15.01
C ASP A 57 -10.56 -1.62 -15.51
N THR A 58 -10.42 -2.84 -15.98
CA THR A 58 -9.14 -3.35 -16.48
C THR A 58 -8.74 -2.73 -17.82
N ALA A 59 -9.69 -2.29 -18.64
CA ALA A 59 -9.43 -1.60 -19.89
C ALA A 59 -8.80 -0.23 -19.61
N PHE A 60 -9.41 0.53 -18.71
CA PHE A 60 -8.86 1.80 -18.24
C PHE A 60 -7.44 1.66 -17.67
N LEU A 61 -7.20 0.65 -16.81
CA LEU A 61 -5.86 0.40 -16.26
C LEU A 61 -4.84 0.02 -17.33
N LYS A 62 -5.25 -0.72 -18.36
CA LYS A 62 -4.37 -1.06 -19.49
C LYS A 62 -3.96 0.17 -20.29
N GLU A 63 -4.91 1.06 -20.60
CA GLU A 63 -4.61 2.34 -21.29
C GLU A 63 -3.68 3.22 -20.43
N MET A 64 -3.97 3.29 -19.14
CA MET A 64 -3.12 4.00 -18.19
C MET A 64 -1.71 3.43 -18.15
N SER A 65 -1.56 2.11 -18.13
CA SER A 65 -0.24 1.44 -18.18
C SER A 65 0.57 1.83 -19.42
N GLN A 66 -0.08 1.89 -20.59
CA GLN A 66 0.59 2.32 -21.83
C GLN A 66 1.05 3.77 -21.76
N LYS A 67 0.20 4.68 -21.26
CA LYS A 67 0.55 6.10 -21.07
C LYS A 67 1.72 6.27 -20.09
N PHE A 68 1.68 5.54 -18.96
CA PHE A 68 2.76 5.57 -17.98
C PHE A 68 4.07 5.02 -18.55
N SER A 69 4.03 3.93 -19.31
CA SER A 69 5.22 3.38 -19.96
C SER A 69 5.89 4.41 -20.86
N LYS A 70 5.11 5.08 -21.73
CA LYS A 70 5.63 6.14 -22.61
C LYS A 70 6.26 7.27 -21.80
N ASN A 71 5.57 7.78 -20.78
CA ASN A 71 6.09 8.87 -19.95
C ASN A 71 7.39 8.46 -19.22
N ILE A 72 7.42 7.23 -18.68
CA ILE A 72 8.61 6.67 -18.02
C ILE A 72 9.79 6.61 -18.99
N ASP A 73 9.58 6.13 -20.23
CA ASP A 73 10.63 6.04 -21.23
C ASP A 73 11.12 7.41 -21.67
N ASP A 74 10.23 8.40 -21.81
CA ASP A 74 10.61 9.76 -22.18
C ASP A 74 11.43 10.42 -21.05
N ILE A 75 10.97 10.34 -19.79
CA ILE A 75 11.71 10.87 -18.64
C ILE A 75 13.07 10.17 -18.48
N LYS A 76 13.13 8.87 -18.73
CA LYS A 76 14.37 8.10 -18.66
C LYS A 76 15.39 8.59 -19.68
N LYS A 77 14.97 8.85 -20.94
CA LYS A 77 15.83 9.44 -21.97
C LYS A 77 16.35 10.81 -21.57
N GLU A 78 15.48 11.68 -21.03
CA GLU A 78 15.88 12.99 -20.55
C GLU A 78 16.92 12.91 -19.43
N ILE A 79 16.72 12.00 -18.46
CA ILE A 79 17.68 11.78 -17.38
C ILE A 79 19.03 11.31 -17.92
N PHE A 80 19.06 10.39 -18.88
CA PHE A 80 20.28 9.89 -19.50
C PHE A 80 21.01 10.97 -20.33
N ASN A 81 20.27 11.80 -21.04
CA ASN A 81 20.85 12.94 -21.76
C ASN A 81 21.54 13.91 -20.78
N ILE A 82 20.91 14.24 -19.66
CA ILE A 82 21.49 15.13 -18.63
C ILE A 82 22.70 14.45 -17.96
N ALA A 83 22.60 13.16 -17.67
CA ALA A 83 23.67 12.38 -17.06
C ALA A 83 24.84 12.12 -18.01
N GLY A 84 24.63 12.17 -19.35
CA GLY A 84 25.59 11.86 -20.38
C GLY A 84 25.98 10.38 -20.50
N GLU A 85 25.16 9.49 -19.87
CA GLU A 85 25.31 8.04 -19.96
C GLU A 85 24.03 7.33 -19.51
N GLU A 86 23.85 6.10 -19.97
CA GLU A 86 22.79 5.21 -19.49
C GLU A 86 23.23 4.49 -18.21
N PHE A 87 22.30 4.35 -17.27
CA PHE A 87 22.52 3.64 -16.00
C PHE A 87 21.21 3.11 -15.45
N ASN A 88 21.29 2.20 -14.47
CA ASN A 88 20.10 1.69 -13.80
C ASN A 88 19.57 2.69 -12.76
N LEU A 89 18.49 3.41 -13.09
CA LEU A 89 17.79 4.37 -12.21
C LEU A 89 17.27 3.75 -10.93
N ASN A 90 16.99 2.45 -10.93
CA ASN A 90 16.52 1.69 -9.78
C ASN A 90 17.67 1.15 -8.91
N SER A 91 18.94 1.37 -9.32
CA SER A 91 20.12 1.03 -8.52
C SER A 91 20.55 2.22 -7.65
N PRO A 92 20.38 2.18 -6.32
CA PRO A 92 20.80 3.28 -5.45
C PRO A 92 22.30 3.60 -5.58
N LYS A 93 23.14 2.58 -5.85
CA LYS A 93 24.58 2.72 -6.01
C LYS A 93 24.94 3.50 -7.29
N GLN A 94 24.36 3.12 -8.42
CA GLN A 94 24.61 3.80 -9.69
C GLN A 94 24.06 5.22 -9.66
N LEU A 95 22.85 5.40 -9.17
CA LEU A 95 22.24 6.72 -9.02
C LEU A 95 23.07 7.64 -8.11
N SER A 96 23.57 7.12 -6.98
CA SER A 96 24.45 7.85 -6.06
C SER A 96 25.73 8.30 -6.79
N ASN A 97 26.32 7.43 -7.60
CA ASN A 97 27.52 7.77 -8.38
C ASN A 97 27.25 8.92 -9.37
N ILE A 98 26.18 8.83 -10.13
CA ILE A 98 25.79 9.89 -11.08
C ILE A 98 25.56 11.22 -10.37
N LEU A 99 24.72 11.23 -9.33
CA LEU A 99 24.33 12.48 -8.68
C LEU A 99 25.49 13.15 -7.94
N PHE A 100 26.29 12.39 -7.19
CA PHE A 100 27.25 12.96 -6.26
C PHE A 100 28.69 12.98 -6.80
N HIS A 101 29.05 12.03 -7.65
CA HIS A 101 30.42 12.01 -8.21
C HIS A 101 30.49 12.65 -9.60
N LYS A 102 29.54 12.37 -10.50
CA LYS A 102 29.55 12.92 -11.85
C LYS A 102 28.98 14.33 -11.93
N LEU A 103 27.74 14.51 -11.43
CA LEU A 103 27.06 15.82 -11.42
C LEU A 103 27.45 16.70 -10.23
N LYS A 104 28.28 16.20 -9.31
CA LYS A 104 28.83 16.92 -8.14
C LYS A 104 27.79 17.63 -7.29
N LEU A 105 26.61 17.05 -7.18
CA LEU A 105 25.57 17.59 -6.31
C LEU A 105 25.97 17.49 -4.83
N PRO A 106 25.52 18.43 -3.96
CA PRO A 106 25.90 18.42 -2.55
C PRO A 106 25.31 17.18 -1.85
N ALA A 107 26.19 16.32 -1.32
CA ALA A 107 25.82 15.11 -0.63
C ALA A 107 25.47 15.40 0.83
N SER A 108 24.30 14.94 1.32
CA SER A 108 23.85 15.24 2.68
C SER A 108 24.06 14.10 3.69
N LYS A 109 24.02 12.83 3.26
CA LYS A 109 24.10 11.67 4.18
C LYS A 109 24.88 10.53 3.54
N LYS A 110 26.00 10.18 4.14
CA LYS A 110 26.79 9.00 3.77
C LYS A 110 26.21 7.74 4.42
N ILE A 111 26.09 6.67 3.65
CA ILE A 111 25.67 5.34 4.08
C ILE A 111 26.75 4.32 3.70
N LYS A 112 26.63 3.07 4.18
CA LYS A 112 27.64 2.02 3.92
C LYS A 112 27.94 1.79 2.41
N THR A 113 26.96 2.05 1.52
CA THR A 113 27.06 1.82 0.06
C THR A 113 27.24 3.10 -0.76
N GLY A 114 27.58 4.24 -0.12
CA GLY A 114 27.73 5.54 -0.78
C GLY A 114 26.90 6.63 -0.14
N TYR A 115 26.31 7.51 -0.95
CA TYR A 115 25.38 8.54 -0.44
C TYR A 115 23.93 8.11 -0.60
N SER A 116 23.09 8.47 0.35
CA SER A 116 21.68 8.14 0.33
C SER A 116 20.96 8.84 -0.83
N THR A 117 20.14 8.07 -1.57
CA THR A 117 19.27 8.56 -2.64
C THR A 117 17.79 8.36 -2.26
N ASN A 118 17.45 8.38 -0.96
CA ASN A 118 16.07 8.28 -0.53
C ASN A 118 15.26 9.55 -0.89
N ALA A 119 13.93 9.44 -0.84
CA ALA A 119 13.05 10.54 -1.24
C ALA A 119 13.31 11.83 -0.46
N GLN A 120 13.63 11.76 0.85
CA GLN A 120 13.92 12.95 1.65
C GLN A 120 15.17 13.68 1.19
N VAL A 121 16.22 12.95 0.82
CA VAL A 121 17.47 13.54 0.30
C VAL A 121 17.23 14.12 -1.09
N LEU A 122 16.54 13.39 -1.97
CA LEU A 122 16.24 13.86 -3.33
C LEU A 122 15.31 15.10 -3.32
N ASN A 123 14.30 15.13 -2.45
CA ASN A 123 13.43 16.32 -2.34
C ASN A 123 14.20 17.59 -1.94
N LYS A 124 15.21 17.48 -1.07
CA LYS A 124 16.07 18.63 -0.73
C LYS A 124 16.99 19.06 -1.87
N LEU A 125 17.26 18.18 -2.82
CA LEU A 125 18.13 18.44 -3.97
C LEU A 125 17.33 18.82 -5.22
N SER A 126 16.01 18.63 -5.27
CA SER A 126 15.17 18.87 -6.44
C SER A 126 15.16 20.34 -6.86
N GLU A 127 15.32 21.28 -5.93
CA GLU A 127 15.44 22.71 -6.21
C GLU A 127 16.81 23.10 -6.78
N LYS A 128 17.83 22.23 -6.60
CA LYS A 128 19.21 22.53 -6.99
C LYS A 128 19.57 22.02 -8.38
N HIS A 129 18.87 21.03 -8.89
CA HIS A 129 19.18 20.45 -10.18
C HIS A 129 17.95 19.74 -10.78
N GLU A 130 17.62 20.04 -12.02
CA GLU A 130 16.46 19.51 -12.74
C GLU A 130 16.43 17.98 -12.84
N VAL A 131 17.59 17.34 -12.97
CA VAL A 131 17.68 15.87 -13.04
C VAL A 131 17.07 15.20 -11.82
N VAL A 132 17.16 15.83 -10.63
CA VAL A 132 16.65 15.26 -9.39
C VAL A 132 15.11 15.26 -9.39
N ALA A 133 14.51 16.34 -9.86
CA ALA A 133 13.05 16.41 -10.02
C ALA A 133 12.55 15.34 -11.02
N LYS A 134 13.27 15.14 -12.14
CA LYS A 134 12.96 14.09 -13.12
C LYS A 134 13.10 12.68 -12.52
N ILE A 135 14.11 12.42 -11.70
CA ILE A 135 14.29 11.14 -11.00
C ILE A 135 13.19 10.88 -10.00
N LEU A 136 12.73 11.90 -9.26
CA LEU A 136 11.60 11.77 -8.34
C LEU A 136 10.30 11.42 -9.10
N ASN A 137 10.03 12.10 -10.20
CA ASN A 137 8.89 11.83 -11.07
C ASN A 137 8.97 10.42 -11.68
N TYR A 138 10.12 10.02 -12.21
CA TYR A 138 10.37 8.66 -12.70
C TYR A 138 10.03 7.61 -11.64
N ARG A 139 10.52 7.79 -10.41
CA ARG A 139 10.28 6.85 -9.30
C ARG A 139 8.82 6.80 -8.88
N GLU A 140 8.12 7.93 -8.88
CA GLU A 140 6.70 7.96 -8.57
C GLU A 140 5.91 7.19 -9.62
N LEU A 141 6.12 7.47 -10.92
CA LEU A 141 5.47 6.78 -12.02
C LEU A 141 5.74 5.28 -12.02
N GLU A 142 7.00 4.87 -11.86
CA GLU A 142 7.38 3.46 -11.77
C GLU A 142 6.71 2.76 -10.60
N LYS A 143 6.72 3.38 -9.42
CA LYS A 143 6.08 2.83 -8.23
C LYS A 143 4.58 2.65 -8.45
N LEU A 144 3.89 3.66 -8.97
CA LEU A 144 2.45 3.61 -9.22
C LEU A 144 2.10 2.55 -10.26
N LYS A 145 2.87 2.50 -11.35
CA LYS A 145 2.69 1.51 -12.42
C LYS A 145 2.86 0.09 -11.89
N ASN A 146 3.99 -0.20 -11.25
CA ASN A 146 4.33 -1.55 -10.80
C ASN A 146 3.50 -2.01 -9.61
N THR A 147 3.11 -1.10 -8.70
CA THR A 147 2.39 -1.48 -7.48
C THR A 147 0.89 -1.60 -7.69
N TYR A 148 0.32 -0.77 -8.57
CA TYR A 148 -1.14 -0.69 -8.73
C TYR A 148 -1.59 -0.99 -10.17
N ILE A 149 -1.12 -0.23 -11.16
CA ILE A 149 -1.68 -0.26 -12.51
C ILE A 149 -1.51 -1.64 -13.15
N ASP A 150 -0.31 -2.21 -13.09
CA ASP A 150 -0.01 -3.52 -13.70
C ASP A 150 -0.30 -4.70 -12.77
N LYS A 151 -0.32 -4.47 -11.47
CA LYS A 151 -0.48 -5.54 -10.48
C LYS A 151 -1.94 -5.84 -10.15
N LEU A 152 -2.77 -4.81 -9.93
CA LEU A 152 -4.16 -5.00 -9.51
C LEU A 152 -4.99 -5.84 -10.49
N PRO A 153 -4.90 -5.65 -11.83
CA PRO A 153 -5.63 -6.49 -12.77
C PRO A 153 -5.29 -7.98 -12.67
N LYS A 154 -4.04 -8.32 -12.33
CA LYS A 154 -3.56 -9.71 -12.19
C LYS A 154 -4.09 -10.40 -10.93
N LEU A 155 -4.60 -9.64 -9.97
CA LEU A 155 -5.13 -10.13 -8.69
C LEU A 155 -6.65 -10.28 -8.70
N ILE A 156 -7.31 -10.00 -9.82
CA ILE A 156 -8.75 -10.20 -9.97
C ILE A 156 -9.04 -11.69 -9.90
N ASN A 157 -9.98 -12.06 -9.05
CA ASN A 157 -10.44 -13.42 -8.93
C ASN A 157 -11.26 -13.80 -10.17
N SER A 158 -10.86 -14.85 -10.87
CA SER A 158 -11.50 -15.29 -12.13
C SER A 158 -12.94 -15.75 -11.95
N LYS A 159 -13.35 -16.19 -10.75
CA LYS A 159 -14.72 -16.66 -10.48
C LYS A 159 -15.68 -15.50 -10.20
N THR A 160 -15.21 -14.45 -9.53
CA THR A 160 -16.04 -13.31 -9.14
C THR A 160 -15.91 -12.11 -10.08
N GLY A 161 -14.82 -12.05 -10.87
CA GLY A 161 -14.46 -10.88 -11.68
C GLY A 161 -14.10 -9.65 -10.84
N ARG A 162 -13.83 -9.83 -9.56
CA ARG A 162 -13.60 -8.75 -8.58
C ARG A 162 -12.25 -8.91 -7.89
N LEU A 163 -11.73 -7.81 -7.39
CA LEU A 163 -10.55 -7.78 -6.55
C LEU A 163 -10.99 -7.97 -5.09
N HIS A 164 -10.34 -8.87 -4.39
CA HIS A 164 -10.58 -9.15 -2.98
C HIS A 164 -9.31 -8.83 -2.19
N THR A 165 -9.46 -8.06 -1.13
CA THR A 165 -8.39 -7.81 -0.14
C THR A 165 -8.72 -8.52 1.15
N CYS A 166 -7.73 -8.74 1.99
CA CYS A 166 -7.95 -9.22 3.35
C CYS A 166 -7.74 -8.07 4.34
N PHE A 167 -8.66 -7.91 5.29
CA PHE A 167 -8.54 -6.93 6.36
C PHE A 167 -8.04 -7.58 7.64
N ASN A 168 -7.17 -6.89 8.37
CA ASN A 168 -6.64 -7.35 9.63
C ASN A 168 -6.99 -6.33 10.73
N GLN A 169 -7.72 -6.78 11.77
CA GLN A 169 -8.12 -5.97 12.92
C GLN A 169 -6.97 -5.72 13.90
N THR A 170 -5.99 -6.62 13.95
CA THR A 170 -4.87 -6.56 14.90
C THR A 170 -3.57 -6.09 14.26
N GLY A 171 -3.61 -5.61 13.01
CA GLY A 171 -2.43 -5.26 12.24
C GLY A 171 -1.77 -3.91 12.57
N THR A 172 -2.41 -3.09 13.41
CA THR A 172 -1.91 -1.75 13.79
C THR A 172 -2.01 -1.52 15.28
N SER A 173 -1.10 -0.73 15.86
CA SER A 173 -1.15 -0.31 17.26
C SER A 173 -2.21 0.76 17.55
N THR A 174 -2.81 1.33 16.51
CA THR A 174 -3.78 2.45 16.62
C THR A 174 -5.24 1.99 16.58
N GLY A 175 -5.52 0.68 16.52
CA GLY A 175 -6.87 0.14 16.35
C GLY A 175 -7.46 0.30 14.93
N ARG A 176 -6.70 0.85 13.97
CA ARG A 176 -7.15 0.92 12.58
C ARG A 176 -7.06 -0.43 11.91
N LEU A 177 -8.00 -0.74 11.01
CA LEU A 177 -7.87 -1.88 10.11
C LEU A 177 -6.67 -1.70 9.18
N SER A 178 -5.97 -2.78 8.89
CA SER A 178 -5.00 -2.84 7.79
C SER A 178 -5.50 -3.72 6.66
N SER A 179 -5.09 -3.42 5.43
CA SER A 179 -5.49 -4.15 4.22
C SER A 179 -4.27 -4.84 3.61
N ASN A 180 -4.43 -6.13 3.28
CA ASN A 180 -3.36 -6.96 2.73
C ASN A 180 -3.87 -7.77 1.52
N ASN A 181 -2.98 -8.16 0.63
CA ASN A 181 -3.19 -9.07 -0.48
C ASN A 181 -4.38 -8.74 -1.41
N PRO A 182 -4.42 -7.54 -2.04
CA PRO A 182 -3.45 -6.46 -2.01
C PRO A 182 -3.74 -5.42 -0.93
N ASN A 183 -2.72 -4.59 -0.57
CA ASN A 183 -2.95 -3.43 0.27
C ASN A 183 -3.58 -2.31 -0.56
N LEU A 184 -4.87 -2.04 -0.35
CA LEU A 184 -5.63 -1.00 -1.06
C LEU A 184 -5.62 0.36 -0.33
N GLN A 185 -5.22 0.39 0.94
CA GLN A 185 -5.19 1.62 1.73
C GLN A 185 -4.04 2.56 1.35
N ASN A 186 -2.99 2.03 0.71
CA ASN A 186 -1.82 2.81 0.30
C ASN A 186 -1.93 3.43 -1.09
N ILE A 187 -3.08 3.34 -1.76
CA ILE A 187 -3.31 4.02 -3.04
C ILE A 187 -3.30 5.54 -2.79
N PRO A 188 -2.42 6.30 -3.44
CA PRO A 188 -2.29 7.73 -3.18
C PRO A 188 -3.60 8.48 -3.47
N ILE A 189 -3.89 9.53 -2.67
CA ILE A 189 -5.07 10.39 -2.85
C ILE A 189 -4.69 11.85 -3.09
N ARG A 190 -3.46 12.24 -2.76
CA ARG A 190 -3.03 13.65 -2.83
C ARG A 190 -2.57 14.03 -4.23
N THR A 191 -1.93 13.11 -4.97
CA THR A 191 -1.45 13.37 -6.33
C THR A 191 -2.55 13.13 -7.36
N GLU A 192 -2.50 13.85 -8.49
CA GLU A 192 -3.43 13.64 -9.61
C GLU A 192 -3.35 12.22 -10.17
N LEU A 193 -2.13 11.69 -10.26
CA LEU A 193 -1.87 10.33 -10.72
C LEU A 193 -2.51 9.28 -9.80
N GLY A 194 -2.41 9.48 -8.48
CA GLY A 194 -3.05 8.61 -7.49
C GLY A 194 -4.58 8.66 -7.59
N ARG A 195 -5.15 9.87 -7.77
CA ARG A 195 -6.60 10.02 -8.01
C ARG A 195 -7.03 9.35 -9.30
N ALA A 196 -6.24 9.46 -10.37
CA ALA A 196 -6.53 8.79 -11.63
C ALA A 196 -6.60 7.25 -11.47
N ILE A 197 -5.71 6.64 -10.69
CA ILE A 197 -5.76 5.18 -10.40
C ILE A 197 -7.06 4.81 -9.67
N ARG A 198 -7.58 5.67 -8.80
CA ARG A 198 -8.84 5.42 -8.08
C ARG A 198 -10.06 5.39 -9.00
N ASN A 199 -10.03 6.08 -10.13
CA ASN A 199 -11.10 6.03 -11.13
C ASN A 199 -11.26 4.65 -11.78
N ALA A 200 -10.24 3.78 -11.65
CA ALA A 200 -10.35 2.39 -12.08
C ALA A 200 -11.25 1.52 -11.19
N PHE A 201 -11.56 1.96 -9.97
CA PHE A 201 -12.49 1.27 -9.08
C PHE A 201 -13.90 1.70 -9.44
N ILE A 202 -14.68 0.80 -10.02
CA ILE A 202 -16.01 1.09 -10.58
C ILE A 202 -17.09 0.31 -9.84
N ALA A 203 -18.27 0.91 -9.73
CA ALA A 203 -19.47 0.19 -9.30
C ALA A 203 -20.00 -0.73 -10.42
N GLU A 204 -20.69 -1.78 -10.07
CA GLU A 204 -21.39 -2.58 -11.07
C GLU A 204 -22.56 -1.81 -11.69
N LYS A 205 -22.96 -2.23 -12.89
CA LYS A 205 -24.10 -1.63 -13.60
C LYS A 205 -25.35 -1.64 -12.69
N GLY A 206 -25.95 -0.48 -12.52
CA GLY A 206 -27.10 -0.29 -11.64
C GLY A 206 -26.77 0.07 -10.19
N ASN A 207 -25.48 0.08 -9.84
CA ASN A 207 -24.99 0.51 -8.52
C ASN A 207 -24.21 1.82 -8.61
N ILE A 208 -24.10 2.50 -7.48
CA ILE A 208 -23.27 3.70 -7.31
C ILE A 208 -22.34 3.52 -6.11
N TYR A 209 -21.22 4.24 -6.10
CA TYR A 209 -20.44 4.38 -4.90
C TYR A 209 -21.04 5.47 -4.00
N LEU A 210 -21.22 5.11 -2.75
CA LEU A 210 -21.50 6.06 -1.68
C LEU A 210 -20.25 6.16 -0.80
N SER A 211 -19.74 7.37 -0.60
CA SER A 211 -18.66 7.64 0.36
C SER A 211 -19.21 8.52 1.49
N ALA A 212 -19.09 8.03 2.72
CA ALA A 212 -19.45 8.78 3.92
C ALA A 212 -18.29 8.68 4.91
N ASP A 213 -17.87 9.81 5.47
CA ASP A 213 -16.77 9.89 6.43
C ASP A 213 -17.09 10.91 7.53
N TYR A 214 -16.69 10.60 8.76
CA TYR A 214 -16.85 11.53 9.88
C TYR A 214 -15.79 12.63 9.81
N SER A 215 -16.25 13.88 9.72
CA SER A 215 -15.35 15.01 9.72
C SER A 215 -14.63 15.16 11.07
N GLN A 216 -13.31 15.09 11.05
CA GLN A 216 -12.41 15.39 12.18
C GLN A 216 -12.73 14.60 13.46
N ILE A 217 -13.07 13.30 13.35
CA ILE A 217 -13.46 12.48 14.49
C ILE A 217 -12.38 12.44 15.59
N GLU A 218 -11.10 12.37 15.20
CA GLU A 218 -9.97 12.36 16.13
C GLU A 218 -9.80 13.67 16.92
N LEU A 219 -10.32 14.79 16.40
CA LEU A 219 -10.33 16.07 17.12
C LEU A 219 -11.54 16.21 18.06
N ARG A 220 -12.63 15.52 17.76
CA ARG A 220 -13.85 15.55 18.58
C ARG A 220 -13.70 14.73 19.85
N ASP A 221 -12.90 13.68 19.81
CA ASP A 221 -12.62 12.81 20.97
C ASP A 221 -11.73 13.47 22.04
N ARG A 222 -11.08 14.59 21.73
CA ARG A 222 -10.22 15.33 22.68
C ARG A 222 -10.97 16.22 23.67
N LYS A 223 -12.29 16.09 23.80
CA LYS A 223 -13.13 16.85 24.74
C LYS A 223 -13.57 16.09 26.00
N SER A 224 -12.95 14.95 26.26
CA SER A 224 -13.13 14.24 27.54
C SER A 224 -11.89 14.39 28.40
#